data_002da1be4bdc130919d0774dfc7dd7ce
#
_entry.id   002da1be4bdc130919d0774dfc7dd7ce
#
_cell.length_a   1.000
_cell.length_b   1.000
_cell.length_c   1.000
_cell.angle_alpha   90.00
_cell.angle_beta   90.00
_cell.angle_gamma   90.00
#
_symmetry.space_group_name_H-M   'P 1'
#
loop_
_entity.id
_entity.type
_entity.pdbx_description
1 polymer ?
#
loop_
_entity_poly.entity_id
_entity_poly.type
_entity_poly.pdbx_seq_one_letter_code
_entity_poly.pdbx_strand_id
1 'polypeptide(L)'
;MQEIAFKPERLDSWDWVRLRNEALVNDGNSAEFLGPDIDKFDSWKTGNPVDPDFYPNNNWQDILFRDYAPMTRANMNVSGGSDKLQYFVSAGYLHQGGMFNVEPKSKLGYNAQSSLDRYNFRSNIDYKVNKSVKINLNASSYLERINGTSASMSSVFNSALTSRPTSMYLTPEGAYATDAIRTFPIG
;
A
#
# COMPACT_ATOMS: atom_id res chain seq x y z
N MET A 1 -6.09 12.64 1.21
CA MET A 1 -6.10 11.34 1.89
C MET A 1 -6.58 10.33 0.89
N GLN A 2 -5.98 9.17 0.81
CA GLN A 2 -6.43 8.05 0.01
C GLN A 2 -6.78 6.91 0.95
N GLU A 3 -7.76 6.10 0.56
CA GLU A 3 -8.19 4.91 1.28
C GLU A 3 -8.37 3.75 0.31
N ILE A 4 -8.35 2.53 0.82
CA ILE A 4 -8.69 1.35 0.03
C ILE A 4 -10.21 1.28 -0.06
N ALA A 5 -10.75 1.43 -1.28
CA ALA A 5 -12.18 1.48 -1.52
C ALA A 5 -12.89 0.13 -1.23
N PHE A 6 -12.18 -0.96 -1.29
CA PHE A 6 -12.71 -2.31 -1.05
C PHE A 6 -11.63 -3.23 -0.50
N LYS A 7 -11.91 -3.82 0.66
CA LYS A 7 -11.17 -4.94 1.23
C LYS A 7 -12.12 -6.15 1.22
N PRO A 8 -11.80 -7.24 0.51
CA PRO A 8 -12.64 -8.43 0.57
C PRO A 8 -12.63 -9.01 1.98
N GLU A 9 -13.75 -9.60 2.38
CA GLU A 9 -13.82 -10.33 3.64
C GLU A 9 -12.83 -11.50 3.63
N ARG A 10 -12.19 -11.72 4.75
CA ARG A 10 -11.28 -12.83 4.97
C ARG A 10 -11.93 -13.86 5.87
N LEU A 11 -11.48 -15.09 5.75
CA LEU A 11 -11.77 -16.13 6.74
C LEU A 11 -10.82 -16.00 7.93
N ASP A 12 -11.35 -16.15 9.11
CA ASP A 12 -10.54 -16.34 10.30
C ASP A 12 -9.89 -17.72 10.32
N SER A 13 -8.80 -17.88 11.07
CA SER A 13 -8.03 -19.11 11.09
C SER A 13 -8.87 -20.33 11.50
N TRP A 14 -9.80 -20.18 12.44
CA TRP A 14 -10.67 -21.29 12.90
C TRP A 14 -11.64 -21.79 11.83
N ASP A 15 -12.14 -20.95 10.94
CA ASP A 15 -12.98 -21.36 9.83
C ASP A 15 -12.13 -21.85 8.66
N TRP A 16 -10.98 -21.20 8.43
CA TRP A 16 -10.07 -21.59 7.37
C TRP A 16 -9.55 -23.02 7.54
N VAL A 17 -9.13 -23.43 8.76
CA VAL A 17 -8.62 -24.79 9.00
C VAL A 17 -9.66 -25.88 8.76
N ARG A 18 -10.95 -25.59 9.05
CA ARG A 18 -12.05 -26.52 8.80
C ARG A 18 -12.33 -26.68 7.31
N LEU A 19 -12.46 -25.56 6.60
CA LEU A 19 -12.67 -25.57 5.15
C LEU A 19 -11.49 -26.22 4.41
N ARG A 20 -10.28 -25.98 4.89
CA ARG A 20 -9.08 -26.63 4.34
C ARG A 20 -9.11 -28.14 4.52
N ASN A 21 -9.46 -28.61 5.71
CA ASN A 21 -9.61 -30.04 5.96
C ASN A 21 -10.73 -30.65 5.11
N GLU A 22 -11.88 -29.98 5.00
CA GLU A 22 -13.00 -30.44 4.17
C GLU A 22 -12.57 -30.57 2.69
N ALA A 23 -11.88 -29.56 2.16
CA ALA A 23 -11.38 -29.61 0.79
C ALA A 23 -10.41 -30.77 0.57
N LEU A 24 -9.48 -31.01 1.50
CA LEU A 24 -8.52 -32.11 1.40
C LEU A 24 -9.23 -33.49 1.42
N VAL A 25 -10.20 -33.65 2.32
CA VAL A 25 -10.96 -34.90 2.42
C VAL A 25 -11.80 -35.13 1.17
N ASN A 26 -12.41 -34.09 0.61
CA ASN A 26 -13.18 -34.18 -0.64
C ASN A 26 -12.29 -34.57 -1.84
N ASP A 27 -11.01 -34.16 -1.81
CA ASP A 27 -9.99 -34.54 -2.81
C ASP A 27 -9.39 -35.95 -2.54
N GLY A 28 -9.87 -36.70 -1.53
CA GLY A 28 -9.38 -38.01 -1.15
C GLY A 28 -8.07 -37.99 -0.34
N ASN A 29 -7.68 -36.85 0.20
CA ASN A 29 -6.50 -36.70 1.04
C ASN A 29 -6.87 -36.76 2.53
N SER A 30 -5.86 -36.91 3.40
CA SER A 30 -6.06 -36.83 4.84
C SER A 30 -6.21 -35.34 5.26
N ALA A 31 -6.93 -35.12 6.36
CA ALA A 31 -7.02 -33.80 7.00
C ALA A 31 -5.62 -33.29 7.40
N GLU A 32 -5.37 -32.00 7.18
CA GLU A 32 -4.10 -31.35 7.53
C GLU A 32 -4.04 -30.99 9.03
N PHE A 33 -5.17 -30.56 9.61
CA PHE A 33 -5.27 -30.14 11.00
C PHE A 33 -6.04 -31.15 11.81
N LEU A 34 -5.45 -31.62 12.92
CA LEU A 34 -6.09 -32.57 13.83
C LEU A 34 -6.94 -31.84 14.90
N GLY A 35 -7.72 -32.59 15.66
CA GLY A 35 -8.59 -31.99 16.69
C GLY A 35 -7.86 -31.04 17.65
N PRO A 36 -6.72 -31.41 18.24
CA PRO A 36 -5.97 -30.52 19.13
C PRO A 36 -5.49 -29.19 18.47
N ASP A 37 -5.18 -29.23 17.18
CA ASP A 37 -4.81 -28.00 16.44
C ASP A 37 -6.03 -27.13 16.21
N ILE A 38 -7.16 -27.73 15.85
CA ILE A 38 -8.43 -27.01 15.66
C ILE A 38 -8.86 -26.33 16.95
N ASP A 39 -8.74 -27.01 18.10
CA ASP A 39 -9.07 -26.44 19.42
C ASP A 39 -8.22 -25.20 19.74
N LYS A 40 -6.94 -25.20 19.37
CA LYS A 40 -6.07 -24.05 19.53
C LYS A 40 -6.47 -22.87 18.65
N PHE A 41 -6.81 -23.12 17.38
CA PHE A 41 -7.37 -22.06 16.52
C PHE A 41 -8.71 -21.56 17.03
N ASP A 42 -9.57 -22.43 17.57
CA ASP A 42 -10.86 -22.04 18.14
C ASP A 42 -10.72 -21.14 19.40
N SER A 43 -9.62 -21.21 20.10
CA SER A 43 -9.38 -20.37 21.26
C SER A 43 -9.43 -18.87 20.95
N TRP A 44 -9.17 -18.46 19.72
CA TRP A 44 -9.33 -17.08 19.25
C TRP A 44 -10.77 -16.56 19.37
N LYS A 45 -11.79 -17.43 19.22
CA LYS A 45 -13.21 -17.07 19.37
C LYS A 45 -13.55 -16.56 20.76
N THR A 46 -12.81 -17.00 21.77
CA THR A 46 -13.01 -16.60 23.15
C THR A 46 -12.22 -15.36 23.56
N GLY A 47 -11.36 -14.85 22.67
CA GLY A 47 -10.45 -13.73 22.95
C GLY A 47 -9.24 -14.09 23.80
N ASN A 48 -9.04 -15.39 24.11
CA ASN A 48 -7.90 -15.90 24.87
C ASN A 48 -7.15 -16.96 24.04
N PRO A 49 -6.38 -16.53 23.01
CA PRO A 49 -5.71 -17.48 22.14
C PRO A 49 -4.63 -18.28 22.87
N VAL A 50 -4.56 -19.57 22.56
CA VAL A 50 -3.54 -20.50 23.05
C VAL A 50 -2.41 -20.55 22.02
N ASP A 51 -1.18 -20.29 22.44
CA ASP A 51 0.01 -20.26 21.59
C ASP A 51 -0.17 -19.40 20.31
N PRO A 52 -0.49 -18.10 20.41
CA PRO A 52 -0.84 -17.27 19.28
C PRO A 52 0.28 -17.13 18.24
N ASP A 53 1.53 -17.34 18.65
CA ASP A 53 2.67 -17.30 17.74
C ASP A 53 2.68 -18.52 16.80
N PHE A 54 2.30 -19.69 17.27
CA PHE A 54 2.25 -20.93 16.49
C PHE A 54 0.88 -21.20 15.87
N TYR A 55 -0.19 -20.68 16.47
CA TYR A 55 -1.57 -20.82 16.00
C TYR A 55 -2.19 -19.45 15.75
N PRO A 56 -1.62 -18.66 14.82
CA PRO A 56 -2.04 -17.28 14.59
C PRO A 56 -3.40 -17.17 13.88
N ASN A 57 -4.01 -16.00 14.03
CA ASN A 57 -5.16 -15.55 13.24
C ASN A 57 -4.78 -14.23 12.53
N ASN A 58 -3.88 -14.30 11.55
CA ASN A 58 -3.33 -13.15 10.89
C ASN A 58 -4.25 -12.58 9.83
N ASN A 59 -4.51 -11.27 9.91
CA ASN A 59 -5.12 -10.52 8.83
C ASN A 59 -4.02 -9.88 7.96
N TRP A 60 -3.63 -10.54 6.90
CA TRP A 60 -2.57 -10.09 6.00
C TRP A 60 -2.90 -8.76 5.33
N GLN A 61 -4.18 -8.42 5.15
CA GLN A 61 -4.56 -7.12 4.62
C GLN A 61 -4.22 -6.00 5.61
N ASP A 62 -4.51 -6.18 6.89
CA ASP A 62 -4.20 -5.18 7.92
C ASP A 62 -2.70 -5.14 8.26
N ILE A 63 -2.00 -6.27 8.13
CA ILE A 63 -0.55 -6.32 8.29
C ILE A 63 0.16 -5.55 7.17
N LEU A 64 -0.26 -5.74 5.92
CA LEU A 64 0.44 -5.21 4.75
C LEU A 64 -0.03 -3.83 4.32
N PHE A 65 -1.28 -3.45 4.61
CA PHE A 65 -1.87 -2.21 4.13
C PHE A 65 -2.28 -1.29 5.28
N ARG A 66 -2.09 0.00 5.06
CA ARG A 66 -2.66 1.06 5.89
C ARG A 66 -4.09 1.36 5.44
N ASP A 67 -4.94 1.76 6.36
CA ASP A 67 -6.28 2.22 6.01
C ASP A 67 -6.24 3.52 5.21
N TYR A 68 -5.24 4.38 5.50
CA TYR A 68 -5.10 5.70 4.88
C TYR A 68 -3.66 5.96 4.44
N ALA A 69 -3.51 6.58 3.27
CA ALA A 69 -2.25 7.16 2.82
C ALA A 69 -2.33 8.70 2.84
N PRO A 70 -1.25 9.38 3.30
CA PRO A 70 -1.20 10.82 3.29
C PRO A 70 -1.14 11.35 1.86
N MET A 71 -1.88 12.43 1.59
CA MET A 71 -1.81 13.17 0.35
C MET A 71 -1.82 14.66 0.66
N THR A 72 -0.85 15.38 0.16
CA THR A 72 -0.74 16.83 0.30
C THR A 72 -0.71 17.46 -1.08
N ARG A 73 -1.53 18.47 -1.29
CA ARG A 73 -1.54 19.25 -2.54
C ARG A 73 -1.52 20.72 -2.22
N ALA A 74 -0.60 21.45 -2.85
CA ALA A 74 -0.51 22.90 -2.79
C ALA A 74 -0.44 23.46 -4.22
N ASN A 75 -1.18 24.54 -4.48
CA ASN A 75 -1.14 25.24 -5.74
C ASN A 75 -1.09 26.75 -5.46
N MET A 76 -0.26 27.45 -6.22
CA MET A 76 -0.17 28.88 -6.22
C MET A 76 -0.23 29.38 -7.66
N ASN A 77 -0.94 30.46 -7.88
CA ASN A 77 -0.95 31.14 -9.16
C ASN A 77 -0.91 32.65 -8.98
N VAL A 78 -0.31 33.30 -9.94
CA VAL A 78 -0.23 34.75 -10.03
C VAL A 78 -0.56 35.15 -11.48
N SER A 79 -1.44 36.10 -11.63
CA SER A 79 -1.78 36.66 -12.94
C SER A 79 -1.84 38.18 -12.83
N GLY A 80 -1.53 38.85 -13.92
CA GLY A 80 -1.58 40.28 -13.99
C GLY A 80 -1.29 40.76 -15.37
N GLY A 81 -1.25 42.08 -15.53
CA GLY A 81 -0.88 42.63 -16.80
C GLY A 81 -1.34 44.07 -17.00
N SER A 82 -1.05 44.57 -18.19
CA SER A 82 -1.42 45.86 -18.73
C SER A 82 -1.99 45.65 -20.15
N ASP A 83 -2.32 46.75 -20.81
CA ASP A 83 -2.75 46.71 -22.24
C ASP A 83 -1.71 46.07 -23.16
N LYS A 84 -0.45 46.09 -22.78
CA LYS A 84 0.66 45.57 -23.58
C LYS A 84 1.17 44.21 -23.11
N LEU A 85 1.09 43.93 -21.81
CA LEU A 85 1.63 42.70 -21.24
C LEU A 85 0.53 42.01 -20.40
N GLN A 86 0.29 40.73 -20.65
CA GLN A 86 -0.50 39.89 -19.79
C GLN A 86 0.32 38.69 -19.42
N TYR A 87 0.22 38.26 -18.16
CA TYR A 87 0.93 37.10 -17.70
C TYR A 87 0.10 36.26 -16.72
N PHE A 88 0.34 34.98 -16.76
CA PHE A 88 -0.15 33.98 -15.82
C PHE A 88 0.99 33.04 -15.47
N VAL A 89 1.29 32.87 -14.19
CA VAL A 89 2.29 31.92 -13.68
C VAL A 89 1.63 31.07 -12.61
N SER A 90 1.82 29.76 -12.69
CA SER A 90 1.35 28.83 -11.66
C SER A 90 2.44 27.85 -11.27
N ALA A 91 2.46 27.50 -9.99
CA ALA A 91 3.27 26.45 -9.43
C ALA A 91 2.38 25.51 -8.61
N GLY A 92 2.62 24.21 -8.71
CA GLY A 92 1.88 23.19 -7.99
C GLY A 92 2.83 22.18 -7.39
N TYR A 93 2.47 21.68 -6.22
CA TYR A 93 3.12 20.57 -5.53
C TYR A 93 2.08 19.52 -5.17
N LEU A 94 2.40 18.27 -5.41
CA LEU A 94 1.65 17.11 -4.98
C LEU A 94 2.61 16.13 -4.30
N HIS A 95 2.32 15.79 -3.05
CA HIS A 95 2.90 14.64 -2.37
C HIS A 95 1.82 13.60 -2.14
N GLN A 96 2.13 12.35 -2.47
CA GLN A 96 1.27 11.19 -2.29
C GLN A 96 2.08 10.06 -1.66
N GLY A 97 1.72 9.67 -0.44
CA GLY A 97 2.32 8.52 0.24
C GLY A 97 1.71 7.19 -0.21
N GLY A 98 2.42 6.11 0.03
CA GLY A 98 1.95 4.77 -0.28
C GLY A 98 1.04 4.18 0.79
N MET A 99 0.30 3.14 0.39
CA MET A 99 -0.66 2.41 1.22
C MET A 99 -0.04 1.26 2.01
N PHE A 100 1.24 0.95 1.81
CA PHE A 100 1.87 -0.18 2.48
C PHE A 100 2.27 0.14 3.93
N ASN A 101 2.08 -0.83 4.81
CA ASN A 101 2.76 -0.88 6.09
C ASN A 101 4.18 -1.37 5.84
N VAL A 102 5.16 -0.50 6.04
CA VAL A 102 6.57 -0.83 5.86
C VAL A 102 7.33 -0.56 7.14
N GLU A 103 8.38 -1.32 7.36
CA GLU A 103 9.27 -1.08 8.48
C GLU A 103 9.93 0.29 8.39
N PRO A 104 10.20 0.94 9.53
CA PRO A 104 10.80 2.26 9.55
C PRO A 104 12.22 2.24 8.98
N LYS A 105 12.63 3.36 8.39
CA LYS A 105 13.99 3.52 7.85
C LYS A 105 15.09 3.20 8.86
N SER A 106 14.85 3.44 10.15
CA SER A 106 15.80 3.12 11.22
C SER A 106 16.12 1.63 11.32
N LYS A 107 15.17 0.76 10.96
CA LYS A 107 15.35 -0.69 10.97
C LYS A 107 15.94 -1.20 9.65
N LEU A 108 15.49 -0.67 8.52
CA LEU A 108 15.91 -1.13 7.20
C LEU A 108 17.17 -0.45 6.65
N GLY A 109 17.54 0.73 7.17
CA GLY A 109 18.63 1.55 6.62
C GLY A 109 18.23 2.38 5.39
N TYR A 110 17.07 2.11 4.77
CA TYR A 110 16.52 2.83 3.61
C TYR A 110 15.03 3.11 3.77
N ASN A 111 14.48 4.00 2.93
CA ASN A 111 13.05 4.29 2.92
C ASN A 111 12.30 3.34 1.98
N ALA A 112 11.62 2.35 2.55
CA ALA A 112 10.81 1.38 1.82
C ALA A 112 9.41 1.90 1.46
N GLN A 113 8.99 3.06 2.03
CA GLN A 113 7.66 3.62 1.77
C GLN A 113 7.54 4.10 0.33
N SER A 114 6.55 3.59 -0.40
CA SER A 114 6.21 4.14 -1.71
C SER A 114 5.74 5.58 -1.59
N SER A 115 6.19 6.44 -2.49
CA SER A 115 5.76 7.84 -2.54
C SER A 115 5.89 8.42 -3.94
N LEU A 116 5.07 9.43 -4.21
CA LEU A 116 5.13 10.27 -5.39
C LEU A 116 5.20 11.72 -4.95
N ASP A 117 6.24 12.43 -5.40
CA ASP A 117 6.35 13.88 -5.32
C ASP A 117 6.31 14.45 -6.74
N ARG A 118 5.36 15.34 -7.01
CA ARG A 118 5.22 16.00 -8.31
C ARG A 118 5.23 17.51 -8.12
N TYR A 119 6.08 18.16 -8.90
CA TYR A 119 6.19 19.62 -9.00
C TYR A 119 5.76 20.03 -10.40
N ASN A 120 4.81 20.94 -10.50
CA ASN A 120 4.31 21.46 -11.76
C ASN A 120 4.61 22.95 -11.84
N PHE A 121 5.02 23.40 -13.01
CA PHE A 121 5.21 24.81 -13.31
C PHE A 121 4.58 25.15 -14.65
N ARG A 122 3.89 26.28 -14.71
CA ARG A 122 3.31 26.81 -15.95
C ARG A 122 3.43 28.32 -15.98
N SER A 123 3.82 28.84 -17.16
CA SER A 123 3.89 30.28 -17.44
C SER A 123 3.28 30.56 -18.80
N ASN A 124 2.39 31.51 -18.88
CA ASN A 124 1.84 32.05 -20.10
C ASN A 124 2.10 33.56 -20.07
N ILE A 125 2.73 34.08 -21.10
CA ILE A 125 3.06 35.48 -21.25
C ILE A 125 2.64 35.94 -22.64
N ASP A 126 1.79 36.95 -22.69
CA ASP A 126 1.35 37.64 -23.91
C ASP A 126 1.88 39.03 -23.91
N TYR A 127 2.70 39.38 -24.92
CA TYR A 127 3.26 40.70 -25.08
C TYR A 127 2.93 41.29 -26.44
N LYS A 128 2.26 42.45 -26.44
CA LYS A 128 1.97 43.25 -27.61
C LYS A 128 3.10 44.23 -27.83
N VAL A 129 3.99 43.94 -28.80
CA VAL A 129 5.11 44.84 -29.13
C VAL A 129 4.57 46.10 -29.74
N ASN A 130 3.63 45.99 -30.68
CA ASN A 130 2.92 47.10 -31.33
C ASN A 130 1.56 46.59 -31.86
N LYS A 131 0.85 47.43 -32.64
CA LYS A 131 -0.48 47.10 -33.22
C LYS A 131 -0.47 45.90 -34.15
N SER A 132 0.67 45.56 -34.74
CA SER A 132 0.82 44.49 -35.73
C SER A 132 1.57 43.26 -35.21
N VAL A 133 2.26 43.36 -34.09
CA VAL A 133 3.13 42.29 -33.55
C VAL A 133 2.74 41.96 -32.12
N LYS A 134 2.43 40.69 -31.94
CA LYS A 134 2.16 40.08 -30.63
C LYS A 134 3.07 38.87 -30.44
N ILE A 135 3.69 38.76 -29.25
CA ILE A 135 4.52 37.62 -28.84
C ILE A 135 3.75 36.86 -27.76
N ASN A 136 3.61 35.55 -27.94
CA ASN A 136 3.04 34.67 -26.97
C ASN A 136 4.08 33.65 -26.55
N LEU A 137 4.37 33.59 -25.26
CA LEU A 137 5.27 32.59 -24.68
C LEU A 137 4.49 31.69 -23.71
N ASN A 138 4.43 30.41 -24.03
CA ASN A 138 3.84 29.41 -23.16
C ASN A 138 4.90 28.40 -22.78
N ALA A 139 5.16 28.26 -21.48
CA ALA A 139 6.08 27.29 -20.95
C ALA A 139 5.36 26.44 -19.90
N SER A 140 5.57 25.13 -19.94
CA SER A 140 5.10 24.22 -18.90
C SER A 140 6.13 23.14 -18.67
N SER A 141 6.32 22.78 -17.43
CA SER A 141 7.18 21.68 -17.03
C SER A 141 6.63 20.97 -15.81
N TYR A 142 7.01 19.71 -15.63
CA TYR A 142 6.82 19.00 -14.37
C TYR A 142 8.05 18.17 -14.02
N LEU A 143 8.23 17.97 -12.75
CA LEU A 143 9.24 17.06 -12.20
C LEU A 143 8.52 16.07 -11.30
N GLU A 144 8.76 14.79 -11.53
CA GLU A 144 8.26 13.72 -10.67
C GLU A 144 9.44 13.00 -10.00
N ARG A 145 9.28 12.74 -8.72
CA ARG A 145 10.13 11.83 -7.97
C ARG A 145 9.27 10.71 -7.43
N ILE A 146 9.56 9.49 -7.87
CA ILE A 146 8.81 8.30 -7.48
C ILE A 146 9.75 7.42 -6.66
N ASN A 147 9.34 7.07 -5.45
CA ASN A 147 9.89 5.97 -4.69
C ASN A 147 8.88 4.82 -4.75
N GLY A 148 9.27 3.70 -5.31
CA GLY A 148 8.38 2.54 -5.51
C GLY A 148 9.00 1.26 -4.98
N THR A 149 8.16 0.25 -4.80
CA THR A 149 8.59 -1.11 -4.47
C THR A 149 9.08 -1.83 -5.73
N SER A 150 10.00 -2.78 -5.57
CA SER A 150 10.42 -3.66 -6.68
C SER A 150 9.30 -4.63 -7.11
N ALA A 151 8.45 -5.05 -6.17
CA ALA A 151 7.27 -5.84 -6.45
C ALA A 151 6.12 -4.95 -6.95
N SER A 152 5.32 -5.44 -7.90
CA SER A 152 4.13 -4.73 -8.34
C SER A 152 3.08 -4.63 -7.22
N MET A 153 2.30 -3.55 -7.20
CA MET A 153 1.17 -3.39 -6.27
C MET A 153 0.21 -4.57 -6.34
N SER A 154 -0.08 -5.05 -7.56
CA SER A 154 -0.97 -6.20 -7.77
C SER A 154 -0.40 -7.49 -7.17
N SER A 155 0.92 -7.69 -7.25
CA SER A 155 1.58 -8.85 -6.67
C SER A 155 1.45 -8.86 -5.14
N VAL A 156 1.74 -7.73 -4.50
CA VAL A 156 1.63 -7.60 -3.04
C VAL A 156 0.18 -7.76 -2.59
N PHE A 157 -0.76 -7.18 -3.33
CA PHE A 157 -2.19 -7.31 -3.03
C PHE A 157 -2.66 -8.77 -3.16
N ASN A 158 -2.31 -9.45 -4.24
CA ASN A 158 -2.63 -10.86 -4.41
C ASN A 158 -2.01 -11.72 -3.31
N SER A 159 -0.77 -11.46 -2.91
CA SER A 159 -0.13 -12.16 -1.80
C SER A 159 -0.92 -11.97 -0.49
N ALA A 160 -1.37 -10.75 -0.19
CA ALA A 160 -2.19 -10.47 0.98
C ALA A 160 -3.52 -11.23 0.98
N LEU A 161 -4.14 -11.40 -0.21
CA LEU A 161 -5.42 -12.11 -0.36
C LEU A 161 -5.27 -13.63 -0.29
N THR A 162 -4.15 -14.17 -0.78
CA THR A 162 -3.93 -15.62 -0.88
C THR A 162 -3.18 -16.20 0.31
N SER A 163 -2.58 -15.34 1.14
CA SER A 163 -1.89 -15.80 2.34
C SER A 163 -2.85 -16.35 3.38
N ARG A 164 -2.44 -17.47 3.98
CA ARG A 164 -3.27 -18.18 4.95
C ARG A 164 -3.31 -17.42 6.29
N PRO A 165 -4.46 -17.31 6.95
CA PRO A 165 -4.54 -16.68 8.27
C PRO A 165 -3.76 -17.45 9.34
N THR A 166 -3.47 -18.72 9.08
CA THR A 166 -2.68 -19.62 9.93
C THR A 166 -1.17 -19.49 9.73
N SER A 167 -0.70 -18.63 8.82
CA SER A 167 0.74 -18.44 8.59
C SER A 167 1.31 -17.47 9.62
N MET A 168 2.43 -17.86 10.22
CA MET A 168 3.16 -17.02 11.18
C MET A 168 3.73 -15.78 10.48
N TYR A 169 3.63 -14.62 11.10
CA TYR A 169 4.20 -13.37 10.59
C TYR A 169 5.59 -13.09 11.18
N LEU A 170 5.69 -13.15 12.49
CA LEU A 170 6.94 -12.99 13.23
C LEU A 170 7.18 -14.21 14.10
N THR A 171 8.45 -14.57 14.28
CA THR A 171 8.85 -15.55 15.29
C THR A 171 8.74 -14.94 16.68
N PRO A 172 8.71 -15.74 17.76
CA PRO A 172 8.71 -15.21 19.13
C PRO A 172 9.87 -14.24 19.42
N GLU A 173 10.99 -14.39 18.70
CA GLU A 173 12.16 -13.49 18.80
C GLU A 173 12.01 -12.21 17.97
N GLY A 174 10.90 -12.03 17.25
CA GLY A 174 10.61 -10.85 16.43
C GLY A 174 11.27 -10.82 15.06
N ALA A 175 11.83 -11.95 14.59
CA ALA A 175 12.28 -12.09 13.21
C ALA A 175 11.09 -12.42 12.28
N TYR A 176 11.18 -12.06 11.01
CA TYR A 176 10.19 -12.51 10.03
C TYR A 176 10.23 -14.03 9.92
N ALA A 177 9.06 -14.64 10.07
CA ALA A 177 8.96 -16.08 9.97
C ALA A 177 9.21 -16.52 8.53
N THR A 178 10.19 -17.38 8.35
CA THR A 178 10.44 -18.09 7.10
C THR A 178 9.99 -19.53 7.30
N ASP A 179 8.99 -19.95 6.56
CA ASP A 179 8.56 -21.34 6.57
C ASP A 179 9.15 -22.03 5.35
N ALA A 180 9.93 -23.07 5.56
CA ALA A 180 10.48 -23.89 4.49
C ALA A 180 9.39 -24.55 3.62
N ILE A 181 8.17 -24.63 4.16
CA ILE A 181 6.98 -25.22 3.51
C ILE A 181 5.99 -24.12 3.07
N ARG A 182 6.10 -22.91 3.63
CA ARG A 182 5.13 -21.80 3.46
C ARG A 182 5.87 -20.52 3.11
N THR A 183 5.82 -20.15 1.86
CA THR A 183 6.34 -18.85 1.41
C THR A 183 5.48 -17.72 1.97
N PHE A 184 6.09 -16.87 2.79
CA PHE A 184 5.45 -15.63 3.22
C PHE A 184 5.55 -14.57 2.14
N PRO A 185 4.55 -13.68 2.00
CA PRO A 185 4.57 -12.61 1.00
C PRO A 185 5.58 -11.50 1.30
N ILE A 186 6.36 -11.65 2.38
CA ILE A 186 7.32 -10.65 2.84
C ILE A 186 8.71 -11.29 2.83
N GLY A 187 9.34 -11.30 1.69
CA GLY A 187 10.71 -11.72 1.47
C GLY A 187 11.39 -10.78 0.49
#